data_4c3ca8f0cd01520cce5849502b6e1dc6
#
_entry.id   4c3ca8f0cd01520cce5849502b6e1dc6
#
_cell.length_a   1.000
_cell.length_b   1.000
_cell.length_c   1.000
_cell.angle_alpha   90.00
_cell.angle_beta   90.00
_cell.angle_gamma   90.00
#
_symmetry.space_group_name_H-M   'P 1'
#
loop_
_entity.id
_entity.type
_entity.pdbx_description
1 polymer ?
#
loop_
_entity_poly.entity_id
_entity_poly.type
_entity_poly.pdbx_seq_one_letter_code
_entity_poly.pdbx_strand_id
1 'polypeptide(L)'
;AKFEIVGDGPTGYSDGLTYFESNGGSLELNLANRSLLESPEQHSLISIEWMARMHDLKVREDGGLVSWLEEQEVWFTTWGEWAHHRISGSRVEYSTAGDSITASLESSTTWNVPGTIELHFHEGVMRVVDSNDTDFPLIDSGERHLRVGWREIPDGAVLTMEPGTNLTIELDGEPKSVEVVPLPTFNGLHHSVTVVGHHTTNLFHWSSDFQDSQLRFTWLIERPSAEGVGWLLPVLAASILLAVPFAVRYLVSRDEMTSIAPMSE
;
A
#
# COMPACT_ATOMS: atom_id res chain seq x y z
N ALA A 1 2.37 -5.57 -20.06
CA ALA A 1 3.69 -5.58 -19.42
C ALA A 1 3.97 -7.00 -18.96
N LYS A 2 5.15 -7.53 -19.29
CA LYS A 2 5.57 -8.85 -18.82
C LYS A 2 6.52 -8.58 -17.67
N PHE A 3 6.14 -8.99 -16.47
CA PHE A 3 7.00 -8.93 -15.30
C PHE A 3 7.69 -10.29 -15.16
N GLU A 4 8.98 -10.32 -15.15
CA GLU A 4 9.78 -11.46 -14.79
C GLU A 4 10.50 -11.12 -13.49
N ILE A 5 10.37 -11.95 -12.49
CA ILE A 5 10.82 -11.65 -11.12
C ILE A 5 12.09 -12.43 -10.89
N VAL A 6 13.19 -11.77 -10.58
CA VAL A 6 14.52 -12.38 -10.39
C VAL A 6 15.22 -11.76 -9.18
N GLY A 7 15.47 -12.55 -8.10
CA GLY A 7 16.31 -12.20 -6.95
C GLY A 7 15.73 -11.16 -5.96
N ASP A 8 16.54 -10.64 -5.09
CA ASP A 8 16.18 -9.73 -4.00
C ASP A 8 15.86 -8.30 -4.47
N GLY A 9 15.04 -8.18 -5.46
CA GLY A 9 14.62 -6.92 -6.05
C GLY A 9 14.71 -6.93 -7.58
N PRO A 10 14.51 -5.80 -8.24
CA PRO A 10 14.62 -5.71 -9.69
C PRO A 10 16.05 -5.98 -10.12
N THR A 11 16.26 -7.04 -10.89
CA THR A 11 17.59 -7.47 -11.37
C THR A 11 17.98 -6.88 -12.71
N GLY A 12 17.07 -6.25 -13.40
CA GLY A 12 17.36 -5.67 -14.69
C GLY A 12 16.27 -4.73 -15.18
N TYR A 13 16.70 -3.80 -16.03
CA TYR A 13 15.83 -2.98 -16.85
C TYR A 13 16.08 -3.37 -18.30
N SER A 14 15.06 -3.84 -18.98
CA SER A 14 15.09 -4.04 -20.43
C SER A 14 13.84 -3.42 -21.01
N ASP A 15 14.02 -2.58 -22.02
CA ASP A 15 12.92 -1.93 -22.76
C ASP A 15 11.89 -1.18 -21.87
N GLY A 16 12.36 -0.57 -20.76
CA GLY A 16 11.51 0.13 -19.81
C GLY A 16 10.70 -0.78 -18.88
N LEU A 17 11.03 -2.07 -18.82
CA LEU A 17 10.41 -3.04 -17.92
C LEU A 17 11.31 -3.31 -16.72
N THR A 18 10.69 -3.47 -15.56
CA THR A 18 11.35 -3.91 -14.33
C THR A 18 11.02 -5.37 -14.07
N TYR A 19 12.02 -6.17 -13.79
CA TYR A 19 11.90 -7.60 -13.54
C TYR A 19 12.01 -7.88 -12.04
N PHE A 20 11.12 -8.73 -11.51
CA PHE A 20 11.10 -9.17 -10.12
C PHE A 20 11.07 -10.69 -10.04
N GLU A 21 11.61 -11.29 -8.99
CA GLU A 21 11.55 -12.73 -8.73
C GLU A 21 10.52 -13.05 -7.63
N SER A 22 9.81 -14.17 -7.79
CA SER A 22 8.98 -14.75 -6.75
C SER A 22 9.81 -15.69 -5.89
N ASN A 23 10.36 -15.19 -4.79
CA ASN A 23 11.28 -15.91 -3.92
C ASN A 23 10.62 -16.41 -2.62
N GLY A 24 9.45 -15.89 -2.27
CA GLY A 24 8.76 -16.15 -1.01
C GLY A 24 7.94 -17.44 -0.97
N GLY A 25 7.92 -18.23 -2.04
CA GLY A 25 7.07 -19.41 -2.15
C GLY A 25 5.59 -19.09 -2.29
N SER A 26 4.71 -19.97 -1.81
CA SER A 26 3.26 -19.83 -1.96
C SER A 26 2.54 -19.89 -0.62
N LEU A 27 1.51 -19.05 -0.42
CA LEU A 27 0.60 -19.17 0.71
C LEU A 27 -0.23 -20.46 0.64
N GLU A 28 -0.44 -20.98 -0.56
CA GLU A 28 -1.20 -22.22 -0.77
C GLU A 28 -0.46 -23.40 -0.15
N LEU A 29 -1.20 -24.23 0.60
CA LEU A 29 -0.66 -25.43 1.26
C LEU A 29 0.51 -25.13 2.23
N ASN A 30 0.59 -23.92 2.75
CA ASN A 30 1.62 -23.56 3.71
C ASN A 30 3.06 -23.70 3.15
N LEU A 31 3.23 -23.42 1.85
CA LEU A 31 4.50 -23.54 1.13
C LEU A 31 5.31 -22.23 1.10
N ALA A 32 4.90 -21.20 1.84
CA ALA A 32 5.68 -19.98 1.95
C ALA A 32 7.05 -20.24 2.59
N ASN A 33 8.05 -19.58 2.06
CA ASN A 33 9.42 -19.73 2.54
C ASN A 33 9.65 -18.95 3.85
N ARG A 34 9.26 -19.54 4.97
CA ARG A 34 9.40 -18.92 6.29
C ARG A 34 10.86 -18.64 6.65
N SER A 35 11.78 -19.50 6.23
CA SER A 35 13.20 -19.32 6.54
C SER A 35 13.78 -18.05 5.89
N LEU A 36 13.21 -17.58 4.79
CA LEU A 36 13.61 -16.34 4.16
C LEU A 36 13.15 -15.13 4.98
N LEU A 37 11.92 -15.19 5.54
CA LEU A 37 11.36 -14.14 6.40
C LEU A 37 11.98 -14.12 7.80
N GLU A 38 12.46 -15.27 8.27
CA GLU A 38 13.16 -15.42 9.55
C GLU A 38 14.68 -15.22 9.42
N SER A 39 15.17 -14.96 8.20
CA SER A 39 16.59 -14.76 7.93
C SER A 39 17.10 -13.50 8.67
N PRO A 40 18.31 -13.56 9.26
CA PRO A 40 18.97 -12.36 9.75
C PRO A 40 19.45 -11.44 8.62
N GLU A 41 19.49 -11.92 7.37
CA GLU A 41 19.82 -11.11 6.20
C GLU A 41 18.62 -10.29 5.77
N GLN A 42 18.82 -9.01 5.55
CA GLN A 42 17.77 -8.13 5.07
C GLN A 42 17.46 -8.41 3.59
N HIS A 43 16.23 -8.84 3.32
CA HIS A 43 15.72 -8.96 1.96
C HIS A 43 14.86 -7.74 1.62
N SER A 44 15.30 -6.99 0.63
CA SER A 44 14.60 -5.75 0.27
C SER A 44 13.18 -5.99 -0.24
N LEU A 45 12.92 -7.14 -0.87
CA LEU A 45 11.57 -7.53 -1.31
C LEU A 45 11.42 -9.05 -1.36
N ILE A 46 10.40 -9.55 -0.66
CA ILE A 46 9.99 -10.95 -0.69
C ILE A 46 8.62 -11.03 -1.38
N SER A 47 8.54 -11.77 -2.48
CA SER A 47 7.29 -11.97 -3.23
C SER A 47 6.72 -13.35 -2.93
N ILE A 48 5.52 -13.38 -2.35
CA ILE A 48 4.81 -14.60 -1.99
C ILE A 48 3.64 -14.79 -2.97
N GLU A 49 3.54 -15.95 -3.59
CA GLU A 49 2.43 -16.27 -4.48
C GLU A 49 1.21 -16.73 -3.69
N TRP A 50 0.04 -16.37 -4.17
CA TRP A 50 -1.22 -16.87 -3.65
C TRP A 50 -2.17 -17.21 -4.79
N MET A 51 -2.54 -18.48 -4.88
CA MET A 51 -3.49 -18.97 -5.87
C MET A 51 -4.87 -19.15 -5.21
N ALA A 52 -5.69 -18.11 -5.27
CA ALA A 52 -7.06 -18.16 -4.83
C ALA A 52 -7.90 -18.90 -5.87
N ARG A 53 -8.37 -20.11 -5.55
CA ARG A 53 -9.21 -20.91 -6.42
C ARG A 53 -10.67 -20.90 -5.94
N MET A 54 -11.57 -20.92 -6.90
CA MET A 54 -12.98 -21.16 -6.63
C MET A 54 -13.17 -22.51 -5.90
N HIS A 55 -13.92 -22.52 -4.82
CA HIS A 55 -14.14 -23.67 -3.93
C HIS A 55 -12.89 -24.14 -3.17
N ASP A 56 -11.80 -23.39 -3.21
CA ASP A 56 -10.62 -23.73 -2.43
C ASP A 56 -10.76 -23.15 -1.03
N LEU A 57 -11.13 -23.99 -0.07
CA LEU A 57 -11.16 -23.62 1.35
C LEU A 57 -9.75 -23.46 1.95
N LYS A 58 -8.70 -23.64 1.15
CA LYS A 58 -7.32 -23.57 1.59
C LYS A 58 -6.91 -22.18 2.05
N VAL A 59 -7.55 -21.13 1.58
CA VAL A 59 -7.34 -19.77 2.13
C VAL A 59 -7.61 -19.77 3.63
N ARG A 60 -8.62 -20.52 4.11
CA ARG A 60 -8.90 -20.66 5.54
C ARG A 60 -7.93 -21.62 6.23
N GLU A 61 -7.46 -22.63 5.53
CA GLU A 61 -6.41 -23.53 6.01
C GLU A 61 -5.07 -22.80 6.15
N ASP A 62 -4.81 -21.82 5.30
CA ASP A 62 -3.62 -20.96 5.34
C ASP A 62 -3.72 -19.84 6.40
N GLY A 63 -4.83 -19.72 7.12
CA GLY A 63 -5.05 -18.67 8.12
C GLY A 63 -3.97 -18.60 9.18
N GLY A 64 -3.40 -19.72 9.57
CA GLY A 64 -2.27 -19.76 10.51
C GLY A 64 -0.98 -19.16 9.93
N LEU A 65 -0.75 -19.31 8.62
CA LEU A 65 0.38 -18.69 7.94
C LEU A 65 0.18 -17.18 7.77
N VAL A 66 -1.04 -16.77 7.44
CA VAL A 66 -1.39 -15.34 7.34
C VAL A 66 -1.21 -14.65 8.68
N SER A 67 -1.73 -15.24 9.78
CA SER A 67 -1.55 -14.68 11.13
C SER A 67 -0.07 -14.61 11.53
N TRP A 68 0.70 -15.65 11.22
CA TRP A 68 2.14 -15.63 11.47
C TRP A 68 2.83 -14.53 10.66
N LEU A 69 2.46 -14.31 9.40
CA LEU A 69 3.03 -13.26 8.55
C LEU A 69 2.69 -11.86 9.08
N GLU A 70 1.49 -11.69 9.64
CA GLU A 70 1.07 -10.43 10.27
C GLU A 70 1.85 -10.10 11.55
N GLU A 71 2.43 -11.11 12.21
CA GLU A 71 3.27 -10.93 13.40
C GLU A 71 4.71 -10.52 13.06
N GLN A 72 5.14 -10.68 11.80
CA GLN A 72 6.48 -10.33 11.38
C GLN A 72 6.66 -8.81 11.27
N GLU A 73 7.88 -8.31 11.53
CA GLU A 73 8.27 -6.91 11.36
C GLU A 73 8.58 -6.64 9.87
N VAL A 74 7.54 -6.69 9.05
CA VAL A 74 7.67 -6.53 7.59
C VAL A 74 6.79 -5.38 7.08
N TRP A 75 7.23 -4.77 6.02
CA TRP A 75 6.44 -3.81 5.26
C TRP A 75 5.65 -4.53 4.16
N PHE A 76 4.31 -4.55 4.28
CA PHE A 76 3.46 -5.05 3.21
C PHE A 76 3.32 -4.00 2.12
N THR A 77 3.71 -4.36 0.91
CA THR A 77 3.79 -3.43 -0.22
C THR A 77 3.43 -4.10 -1.54
N THR A 78 3.32 -3.32 -2.58
CA THR A 78 3.23 -3.82 -3.96
C THR A 78 4.57 -3.64 -4.66
N TRP A 79 4.80 -4.38 -5.75
CA TRP A 79 6.03 -4.20 -6.56
C TRP A 79 6.25 -2.76 -7.00
N GLY A 80 5.16 -2.11 -7.46
CA GLY A 80 5.24 -0.71 -7.91
C GLY A 80 5.55 0.26 -6.77
N GLU A 81 4.89 0.11 -5.63
CA GLU A 81 5.13 0.92 -4.44
C GLU A 81 6.56 0.74 -3.94
N TRP A 82 7.04 -0.50 -3.81
CA TRP A 82 8.40 -0.78 -3.41
C TRP A 82 9.45 -0.17 -4.36
N ALA A 83 9.26 -0.34 -5.68
CA ALA A 83 10.19 0.19 -6.67
C ALA A 83 10.26 1.72 -6.61
N HIS A 84 9.11 2.40 -6.54
CA HIS A 84 9.03 3.85 -6.45
C HIS A 84 9.51 4.39 -5.10
N HIS A 85 9.25 3.68 -4.00
CA HIS A 85 9.80 4.00 -2.68
C HIS A 85 11.32 4.09 -2.70
N ARG A 86 11.99 3.09 -3.27
CA ARG A 86 13.45 3.09 -3.42
C ARG A 86 13.96 4.22 -4.30
N ILE A 87 13.29 4.48 -5.42
CA ILE A 87 13.64 5.59 -6.31
C ILE A 87 13.52 6.93 -5.56
N SER A 88 12.43 7.12 -4.83
CA SER A 88 12.22 8.33 -4.04
C SER A 88 13.29 8.49 -2.97
N GLY A 89 13.57 7.45 -2.19
CA GLY A 89 14.62 7.50 -1.16
C GLY A 89 16.00 7.83 -1.73
N SER A 90 16.36 7.25 -2.89
CA SER A 90 17.66 7.50 -3.54
C SER A 90 17.81 8.91 -4.14
N ARG A 91 16.72 9.67 -4.27
CA ARG A 91 16.68 11.02 -4.83
C ARG A 91 16.61 12.11 -3.79
N VAL A 92 16.60 11.76 -2.51
CA VAL A 92 16.63 12.76 -1.43
C VAL A 92 17.97 13.47 -1.44
N GLU A 93 17.93 14.78 -1.53
CA GLU A 93 19.08 15.66 -1.39
C GLU A 93 19.07 16.26 0.01
N TYR A 94 20.25 16.54 0.56
CA TYR A 94 20.37 17.16 1.87
C TYR A 94 21.45 18.23 1.91
N SER A 95 21.30 19.15 2.84
CA SER A 95 22.29 20.16 3.16
C SER A 95 22.27 20.46 4.65
N THR A 96 23.42 20.91 5.18
CA THR A 96 23.58 21.29 6.59
C THR A 96 23.86 22.77 6.71
N ALA A 97 23.25 23.42 7.69
CA ALA A 97 23.47 24.83 7.97
C ALA A 97 23.35 25.12 9.48
N GLY A 98 24.50 25.35 10.16
CA GLY A 98 24.51 25.53 11.61
C GLY A 98 23.99 24.25 12.32
N ASP A 99 22.95 24.40 13.13
CA ASP A 99 22.30 23.36 13.90
C ASP A 99 21.09 22.70 13.18
N SER A 100 21.02 22.84 11.86
CA SER A 100 19.94 22.30 11.09
C SER A 100 20.39 21.47 9.88
N ILE A 101 19.59 20.43 9.55
CA ILE A 101 19.69 19.62 8.34
C ILE A 101 18.44 19.85 7.52
N THR A 102 18.61 20.25 6.27
CA THR A 102 17.49 20.34 5.32
C THR A 102 17.52 19.12 4.41
N ALA A 103 16.41 18.38 4.34
CA ALA A 103 16.20 17.28 3.40
C ALA A 103 15.15 17.70 2.37
N SER A 104 15.44 17.47 1.08
CA SER A 104 14.54 17.80 -0.02
C SER A 104 14.38 16.63 -0.98
N LEU A 105 13.16 16.44 -1.45
CA LEU A 105 12.84 15.45 -2.46
C LEU A 105 12.03 16.13 -3.57
N GLU A 106 12.60 16.19 -4.77
CA GLU A 106 11.92 16.78 -5.92
C GLU A 106 10.59 16.10 -6.25
N SER A 107 9.66 16.86 -6.79
CA SER A 107 8.35 16.35 -7.25
C SER A 107 8.54 15.25 -8.29
N SER A 108 7.70 14.22 -8.19
CA SER A 108 7.60 13.16 -9.21
C SER A 108 6.53 13.49 -10.23
N THR A 109 6.76 13.12 -11.48
CA THR A 109 5.79 13.30 -12.57
C THR A 109 4.87 12.09 -12.75
N THR A 110 5.16 10.96 -12.08
CA THR A 110 4.44 9.70 -12.30
C THR A 110 3.70 9.21 -11.07
N TRP A 111 4.43 8.78 -10.04
CA TRP A 111 3.84 8.26 -8.81
C TRP A 111 4.47 8.95 -7.60
N ASN A 112 3.64 9.50 -6.74
CA ASN A 112 4.08 10.15 -5.51
C ASN A 112 4.18 9.11 -4.38
N VAL A 113 5.12 8.17 -4.51
CA VAL A 113 5.39 7.21 -3.44
C VAL A 113 6.47 7.77 -2.54
N PRO A 114 6.22 7.87 -1.22
CA PRO A 114 7.22 8.33 -0.27
C PRO A 114 8.48 7.47 -0.28
N GLY A 115 9.63 8.10 -0.07
CA GLY A 115 10.91 7.41 0.10
C GLY A 115 11.39 7.50 1.54
N THR A 116 12.09 6.47 2.02
CA THR A 116 12.69 6.46 3.37
C THR A 116 14.20 6.58 3.27
N ILE A 117 14.75 7.42 4.11
CA ILE A 117 16.19 7.58 4.34
C ILE A 117 16.52 7.43 5.82
N GLU A 118 17.71 7.00 6.11
CA GLU A 118 18.33 7.06 7.42
C GLU A 118 19.40 8.16 7.43
N LEU A 119 19.31 9.03 8.39
CA LEU A 119 20.24 10.13 8.62
C LEU A 119 21.08 9.78 9.84
N HIS A 120 22.39 9.70 9.70
CA HIS A 120 23.32 9.44 10.80
C HIS A 120 23.98 10.72 11.25
N PHE A 121 23.79 11.09 12.52
CA PHE A 121 24.40 12.19 13.23
C PHE A 121 24.32 11.92 14.75
N HIS A 122 25.02 12.71 15.57
CA HIS A 122 25.13 12.43 17.02
C HIS A 122 24.32 13.40 17.89
N GLU A 123 23.90 14.48 17.33
CA GLU A 123 23.15 15.54 18.00
C GLU A 123 21.68 15.09 18.19
N GLY A 124 21.03 15.56 19.27
CA GLY A 124 19.62 15.28 19.52
C GLY A 124 18.71 16.02 18.55
N VAL A 125 17.65 15.37 18.09
CA VAL A 125 16.61 16.03 17.26
C VAL A 125 15.68 16.81 18.18
N MET A 126 15.61 18.11 17.97
CA MET A 126 14.68 18.98 18.69
C MET A 126 13.32 19.02 18.01
N ARG A 127 13.32 19.14 16.67
CA ARG A 127 12.10 19.30 15.89
C ARG A 127 12.34 18.94 14.43
N VAL A 128 11.30 18.43 13.77
CA VAL A 128 11.28 18.26 12.32
C VAL A 128 10.06 19.00 11.77
N VAL A 129 10.27 19.91 10.83
CA VAL A 129 9.22 20.77 10.27
C VAL A 129 9.22 20.75 8.75
N ASP A 130 8.07 21.05 8.18
CA ASP A 130 7.91 21.27 6.75
C ASP A 130 8.25 22.73 6.36
N SER A 131 8.14 23.06 5.07
CA SER A 131 8.39 24.40 4.53
C SER A 131 7.42 25.48 5.06
N ASN A 132 6.35 25.10 5.74
CA ASN A 132 5.37 26.02 6.36
C ASN A 132 5.56 26.13 7.87
N ASP A 133 6.68 25.62 8.41
CA ASP A 133 6.96 25.57 9.84
C ASP A 133 5.93 24.71 10.62
N THR A 134 5.35 23.71 9.95
CA THR A 134 4.44 22.74 10.55
C THR A 134 5.20 21.51 11.02
N ASP A 135 4.93 21.03 12.22
CA ASP A 135 5.58 19.85 12.78
C ASP A 135 5.30 18.62 11.90
N PHE A 136 6.38 17.96 11.48
CA PHE A 136 6.30 16.75 10.70
C PHE A 136 5.95 15.57 11.62
N PRO A 137 5.03 14.67 11.20
CA PRO A 137 4.48 13.65 12.09
C PRO A 137 5.52 12.63 12.55
N LEU A 138 5.42 12.23 13.81
CA LEU A 138 6.19 11.10 14.36
C LEU A 138 5.62 9.78 13.86
N ILE A 139 6.50 8.82 13.59
CA ILE A 139 6.17 7.43 13.21
C ILE A 139 6.66 6.51 14.33
N ASP A 140 5.82 5.56 14.74
CA ASP A 140 6.22 4.48 15.63
C ASP A 140 7.18 3.52 14.92
N SER A 141 8.13 2.94 15.65
CA SER A 141 9.09 1.98 15.07
C SER A 141 8.41 0.71 14.54
N GLY A 142 7.27 0.33 15.10
CA GLY A 142 6.45 -0.80 14.69
C GLY A 142 5.44 -0.47 13.57
N GLU A 143 5.40 0.76 13.05
CA GLU A 143 4.51 1.12 11.94
C GLU A 143 4.89 0.38 10.66
N ARG A 144 3.93 -0.33 10.09
CA ARG A 144 4.11 -1.20 8.91
C ARG A 144 3.39 -0.73 7.66
N HIS A 145 2.61 0.35 7.77
CA HIS A 145 1.89 0.94 6.64
C HIS A 145 2.61 2.20 6.17
N LEU A 146 2.94 2.25 4.89
CA LEU A 146 3.67 3.38 4.30
C LEU A 146 2.94 4.69 4.55
N ARG A 147 3.59 5.58 5.26
CA ARG A 147 3.14 6.95 5.50
C ARG A 147 4.33 7.88 5.72
N VAL A 148 4.10 9.14 5.54
CA VAL A 148 5.10 10.19 5.79
C VAL A 148 5.28 10.43 7.28
N GLY A 149 6.50 10.76 7.67
CA GLY A 149 6.85 11.08 9.04
C GLY A 149 8.29 10.74 9.36
N TRP A 150 8.64 10.83 10.63
CA TRP A 150 9.99 10.57 11.10
C TRP A 150 10.00 9.89 12.47
N ARG A 151 11.11 9.28 12.81
CA ARG A 151 11.41 8.79 14.15
C ARG A 151 12.88 8.96 14.47
N GLU A 152 13.16 9.12 15.73
CA GLU A 152 14.53 9.14 16.25
C GLU A 152 15.11 7.71 16.32
N ILE A 153 16.41 7.61 16.05
CA ILE A 153 17.21 6.40 16.28
C ILE A 153 18.45 6.81 17.10
N PRO A 154 19.17 5.85 17.73
CA PRO A 154 20.31 6.16 18.60
C PRO A 154 21.38 7.04 17.99
N ASP A 155 21.62 6.93 16.68
CA ASP A 155 22.65 7.67 15.96
C ASP A 155 22.05 8.55 14.85
N GLY A 156 20.84 9.12 15.07
CA GLY A 156 20.21 10.02 14.12
C GLY A 156 18.69 9.88 13.98
N ALA A 157 18.19 9.84 12.75
CA ALA A 157 16.77 9.77 12.47
C ALA A 157 16.43 8.96 11.21
N VAL A 158 15.30 8.28 11.23
CA VAL A 158 14.65 7.72 10.02
C VAL A 158 13.59 8.69 9.57
N LEU A 159 13.61 9.05 8.28
CA LEU A 159 12.73 10.03 7.69
C LEU A 159 12.05 9.43 6.45
N THR A 160 10.72 9.45 6.40
CA THR A 160 9.93 9.07 5.23
C THR A 160 9.21 10.29 4.69
N MET A 161 9.51 10.68 3.45
CA MET A 161 8.99 11.92 2.86
C MET A 161 8.45 11.72 1.46
N GLU A 162 7.42 12.49 1.11
CA GLU A 162 6.82 12.48 -0.23
C GLU A 162 7.63 13.30 -1.23
N PRO A 163 7.57 12.92 -2.53
CA PRO A 163 8.06 13.78 -3.59
C PRO A 163 7.42 15.19 -3.57
N GLY A 164 8.25 16.22 -3.70
CA GLY A 164 7.82 17.62 -3.62
C GLY A 164 7.88 18.20 -2.21
N THR A 165 8.44 17.49 -1.24
CA THR A 165 8.55 17.93 0.17
C THR A 165 9.96 18.43 0.47
N ASN A 166 10.02 19.50 1.28
CA ASN A 166 11.25 20.01 1.91
C ASN A 166 11.03 20.00 3.42
N LEU A 167 11.96 19.40 4.15
CA LEU A 167 11.91 19.28 5.60
C LEU A 167 13.17 19.90 6.22
N THR A 168 13.00 20.51 7.37
CA THR A 168 14.10 20.99 8.20
C THR A 168 14.10 20.22 9.51
N ILE A 169 15.25 19.63 9.83
CA ILE A 169 15.51 18.90 11.08
C ILE A 169 16.35 19.84 11.93
N GLU A 170 15.80 20.32 13.04
CA GLU A 170 16.47 21.18 14.01
C GLU A 170 17.13 20.30 15.06
N LEU A 171 18.41 20.54 15.34
CA LEU A 171 19.25 19.77 16.26
C LEU A 171 19.59 20.59 17.50
N ASP A 172 20.00 19.93 18.55
CA ASP A 172 20.48 20.59 19.78
C ASP A 172 21.92 21.12 19.66
N GLY A 173 22.58 20.92 18.50
CA GLY A 173 23.91 21.37 18.21
C GLY A 173 24.30 21.24 16.74
N GLU A 174 25.41 21.81 16.34
CA GLU A 174 25.94 21.73 14.98
C GLU A 174 26.51 20.33 14.71
N PRO A 175 25.95 19.55 13.71
CA PRO A 175 26.42 18.22 13.41
C PRO A 175 27.84 18.26 12.79
N LYS A 176 28.72 17.44 13.34
CA LYS A 176 30.12 17.31 12.84
C LYS A 176 30.18 16.58 11.50
N SER A 177 29.27 15.66 11.30
CA SER A 177 29.11 14.91 10.06
C SER A 177 27.65 14.43 9.95
N VAL A 178 27.15 14.42 8.73
CA VAL A 178 25.85 13.82 8.40
C VAL A 178 26.07 12.84 7.28
N GLU A 179 25.62 11.61 7.49
CA GLU A 179 25.58 10.58 6.45
C GLU A 179 24.11 10.27 6.16
N VAL A 180 23.77 10.11 4.88
CA VAL A 180 22.42 9.79 4.43
C VAL A 180 22.42 8.49 3.68
N VAL A 181 21.61 7.54 4.16
CA VAL A 181 21.50 6.21 3.58
C VAL A 181 20.05 5.98 3.14
N PRO A 182 19.79 5.82 1.82
CA PRO A 182 18.47 5.42 1.35
C PRO A 182 18.13 4.03 1.83
N LEU A 183 16.97 3.88 2.48
CA LEU A 183 16.51 2.57 2.95
C LEU A 183 15.71 1.84 1.87
N PRO A 184 15.94 0.53 1.69
CA PRO A 184 15.18 -0.27 0.73
C PRO A 184 13.77 -0.59 1.21
N THR A 185 13.50 -0.43 2.51
CA THR A 185 12.25 -0.75 3.17
C THR A 185 11.69 0.48 3.88
N PHE A 186 10.36 0.53 4.02
CA PHE A 186 9.70 1.57 4.81
C PHE A 186 10.10 1.45 6.29
N ASN A 187 10.33 2.60 6.92
CA ASN A 187 10.60 2.74 8.35
C ASN A 187 11.80 1.93 8.87
N GLY A 188 12.69 1.45 7.99
CA GLY A 188 13.80 0.59 8.38
C GLY A 188 13.37 -0.82 8.81
N LEU A 189 12.17 -1.27 8.41
CA LEU A 189 11.70 -2.63 8.66
C LEU A 189 12.60 -3.64 7.98
N HIS A 190 12.70 -4.83 8.57
CA HIS A 190 13.70 -5.81 8.15
C HIS A 190 13.47 -6.32 6.71
N HIS A 191 12.20 -6.54 6.33
CA HIS A 191 11.84 -6.98 4.98
C HIS A 191 10.66 -6.18 4.42
N SER A 192 10.59 -6.12 3.09
CA SER A 192 9.36 -5.79 2.36
C SER A 192 8.72 -7.07 1.84
N VAL A 193 7.40 -7.19 1.95
CA VAL A 193 6.65 -8.36 1.50
C VAL A 193 5.54 -7.94 0.55
N THR A 194 5.45 -8.60 -0.59
CA THR A 194 4.31 -8.50 -1.50
C THR A 194 3.64 -9.87 -1.64
N VAL A 195 2.32 -9.88 -1.65
CA VAL A 195 1.53 -11.07 -1.93
C VAL A 195 0.89 -10.93 -3.31
N VAL A 196 1.26 -11.82 -4.21
CA VAL A 196 0.80 -11.81 -5.60
C VAL A 196 -0.33 -12.79 -5.78
N GLY A 197 -1.55 -12.26 -5.90
CA GLY A 197 -2.73 -13.06 -6.16
C GLY A 197 -2.82 -13.48 -7.63
N HIS A 198 -2.98 -14.78 -7.89
CA HIS A 198 -3.36 -15.28 -9.18
C HIS A 198 -4.88 -15.25 -9.36
N HIS A 199 -5.32 -15.17 -10.60
CA HIS A 199 -6.73 -15.10 -10.92
C HIS A 199 -7.46 -16.35 -10.46
N THR A 200 -8.70 -16.17 -10.05
CA THR A 200 -9.69 -17.21 -9.80
C THR A 200 -10.75 -17.18 -10.90
N THR A 201 -11.46 -18.30 -11.09
CA THR A 201 -12.58 -18.38 -12.02
C THR A 201 -13.83 -17.65 -11.50
N ASN A 202 -13.84 -17.23 -10.25
CA ASN A 202 -14.95 -16.51 -9.63
C ASN A 202 -14.45 -15.29 -8.84
N LEU A 203 -14.55 -14.13 -9.49
CA LEU A 203 -14.15 -12.85 -8.92
C LEU A 203 -14.92 -12.46 -7.64
N PHE A 204 -16.16 -12.94 -7.46
CA PHE A 204 -16.94 -12.65 -6.25
C PHE A 204 -16.36 -13.36 -5.03
N HIS A 205 -16.01 -14.63 -5.16
CA HIS A 205 -15.36 -15.37 -4.08
C HIS A 205 -13.99 -14.80 -3.78
N TRP A 206 -13.23 -14.48 -4.81
CA TRP A 206 -11.92 -13.85 -4.66
C TRP A 206 -12.00 -12.52 -3.90
N SER A 207 -12.94 -11.66 -4.24
CA SER A 207 -13.12 -10.38 -3.55
C SER A 207 -13.59 -10.54 -2.10
N SER A 208 -14.41 -11.56 -1.82
CA SER A 208 -14.85 -11.91 -0.47
C SER A 208 -13.68 -12.39 0.38
N ASP A 209 -12.86 -13.29 -0.16
CA ASP A 209 -11.70 -13.83 0.53
C ASP A 209 -10.68 -12.73 0.87
N PHE A 210 -10.49 -11.75 -0.01
CA PHE A 210 -9.67 -10.58 0.28
C PHE A 210 -10.28 -9.65 1.34
N GLN A 211 -11.60 -9.53 1.41
CA GLN A 211 -12.27 -8.71 2.43
C GLN A 211 -12.16 -9.32 3.82
N ASP A 212 -12.18 -10.64 3.90
CA ASP A 212 -12.06 -11.39 5.15
C ASP A 212 -10.59 -11.57 5.59
N SER A 213 -9.63 -11.30 4.70
CA SER A 213 -8.22 -11.32 5.02
C SER A 213 -7.85 -10.10 5.86
N GLN A 214 -7.07 -10.32 6.92
CA GLN A 214 -6.48 -9.24 7.72
C GLN A 214 -5.29 -8.59 7.02
N LEU A 215 -4.72 -9.22 5.97
CA LEU A 215 -3.68 -8.63 5.14
C LEU A 215 -4.25 -7.40 4.43
N ARG A 216 -3.77 -6.23 4.83
CA ARG A 216 -4.10 -4.98 4.16
C ARG A 216 -2.97 -4.61 3.22
N PHE A 217 -3.27 -4.61 1.92
CA PHE A 217 -2.38 -4.03 0.94
C PHE A 217 -2.50 -2.51 1.03
N THR A 218 -1.43 -1.84 1.39
CA THR A 218 -1.36 -0.40 1.38
C THR A 218 -1.67 0.15 -0.02
N TRP A 219 -2.32 1.28 -0.14
CA TRP A 219 -2.58 2.07 -1.35
C TRP A 219 -3.64 1.57 -2.34
N LEU A 220 -3.72 0.29 -2.69
CA LEU A 220 -4.67 -0.17 -3.71
C LEU A 220 -6.05 -0.51 -3.14
N ILE A 221 -6.17 -0.71 -1.82
CA ILE A 221 -7.40 -1.18 -1.16
C ILE A 221 -7.90 -0.23 -0.08
N GLU A 222 -7.20 0.83 0.27
CA GLU A 222 -7.82 1.92 1.00
C GLU A 222 -8.90 2.54 0.09
N ARG A 223 -10.10 2.01 0.23
CA ARG A 223 -11.26 2.74 -0.28
C ARG A 223 -11.20 4.10 0.39
N PRO A 224 -11.14 5.20 -0.36
CA PRO A 224 -11.39 6.50 0.24
C PRO A 224 -12.68 6.33 1.01
N SER A 225 -12.65 6.58 2.30
CA SER A 225 -13.82 6.55 3.15
C SER A 225 -14.84 7.44 2.45
N ALA A 226 -15.83 6.83 1.83
CA ALA A 226 -16.92 7.58 1.23
C ALA A 226 -17.72 8.17 2.40
N GLU A 227 -17.13 9.18 3.02
CA GLU A 227 -17.81 9.99 4.00
C GLU A 227 -19.05 10.55 3.32
N GLY A 228 -20.18 10.02 3.66
CA GLY A 228 -21.47 10.62 3.42
C GLY A 228 -22.42 9.97 2.41
N VAL A 229 -22.08 8.89 1.70
CA VAL A 229 -23.01 8.32 0.69
C VAL A 229 -23.51 6.90 1.02
N GLY A 230 -23.08 6.32 2.13
CA GLY A 230 -23.35 4.91 2.45
C GLY A 230 -24.84 4.51 2.55
N TRP A 231 -25.73 5.42 2.86
CA TRP A 231 -27.18 5.13 2.97
C TRP A 231 -27.99 5.51 1.72
N LEU A 232 -27.49 6.41 0.88
CA LEU A 232 -28.17 6.86 -0.33
C LEU A 232 -28.34 5.74 -1.37
N LEU A 233 -27.33 4.92 -1.61
CA LEU A 233 -27.37 3.80 -2.54
C LEU A 233 -28.39 2.72 -2.12
N PRO A 234 -28.42 2.23 -0.86
CA PRO A 234 -29.47 1.31 -0.41
C PRO A 234 -30.87 1.89 -0.50
N VAL A 235 -31.06 3.17 -0.17
CA VAL A 235 -32.38 3.84 -0.26
C VAL A 235 -32.81 3.97 -1.72
N LEU A 236 -31.91 4.31 -2.62
CA LEU A 236 -32.21 4.41 -4.05
C LEU A 236 -32.55 3.04 -4.66
N ALA A 237 -31.81 2.00 -4.28
CA ALA A 237 -32.11 0.62 -4.69
C ALA A 237 -33.46 0.13 -4.15
N ALA A 238 -33.77 0.41 -2.89
CA ALA A 238 -35.08 0.06 -2.29
C ALA A 238 -36.22 0.84 -2.95
N SER A 239 -36.03 2.11 -3.29
CA SER A 239 -37.00 2.93 -3.98
C SER A 239 -37.33 2.41 -5.38
N ILE A 240 -36.30 1.98 -6.14
CA ILE A 240 -36.47 1.38 -7.46
C ILE A 240 -37.22 0.04 -7.32
N LEU A 241 -36.84 -0.82 -6.39
CA LEU A 241 -37.50 -2.11 -6.12
C LEU A 241 -39.00 -1.94 -5.78
N LEU A 242 -39.34 -0.93 -5.02
CA LEU A 242 -40.74 -0.60 -4.68
C LEU A 242 -41.49 0.03 -5.87
N ALA A 243 -40.84 0.86 -6.67
CA ALA A 243 -41.48 1.53 -7.81
C ALA A 243 -41.82 0.61 -8.98
N VAL A 244 -40.99 -0.41 -9.22
CA VAL A 244 -41.15 -1.35 -10.37
C VAL A 244 -42.51 -2.07 -10.34
N PRO A 245 -43.00 -2.67 -9.26
CA PRO A 245 -44.32 -3.34 -9.24
C PRO A 245 -45.47 -2.40 -9.54
N PHE A 246 -45.39 -1.15 -9.04
CA PHE A 246 -46.42 -0.14 -9.32
C PHE A 246 -46.40 0.31 -10.77
N ALA A 247 -45.22 0.51 -11.36
CA ALA A 247 -45.08 0.85 -12.77
C ALA A 247 -45.59 -0.27 -13.67
N VAL A 248 -45.25 -1.52 -13.38
CA VAL A 248 -45.74 -2.69 -14.13
C VAL A 248 -47.26 -2.76 -14.04
N ARG A 249 -47.84 -2.64 -12.83
CA ARG A 249 -49.30 -2.66 -12.64
C ARG A 249 -50.01 -1.53 -13.41
N TYR A 250 -49.45 -0.34 -13.39
CA TYR A 250 -49.96 0.79 -14.12
C TYR A 250 -49.94 0.57 -15.65
N LEU A 251 -48.85 0.06 -16.19
CA LEU A 251 -48.71 -0.26 -17.61
C LEU A 251 -49.68 -1.35 -18.05
N VAL A 252 -49.83 -2.43 -17.27
CA VAL A 252 -50.78 -3.52 -17.57
C VAL A 252 -52.22 -3.00 -17.54
N SER A 253 -52.61 -2.21 -16.54
CA SER A 253 -53.97 -1.64 -16.50
C SER A 253 -54.26 -0.66 -17.63
N ARG A 254 -53.26 0.01 -18.13
CA ARG A 254 -53.41 0.91 -19.29
C ARG A 254 -53.58 0.12 -20.60
N ASP A 255 -52.86 -0.97 -20.79
CA ASP A 255 -53.01 -1.84 -21.96
C ASP A 255 -54.38 -2.51 -22.01
N GLU A 256 -54.91 -2.94 -20.87
CA GLU A 256 -56.27 -3.49 -20.78
C GLU A 256 -57.37 -2.46 -21.19
N MET A 257 -57.19 -1.19 -20.82
CA MET A 257 -58.13 -0.13 -21.22
C MET A 257 -58.04 0.22 -22.70
N THR A 258 -56.86 0.06 -23.33
CA THR A 258 -56.68 0.34 -24.77
C THR A 258 -57.22 -0.82 -25.62
N SER A 259 -57.27 -2.03 -25.11
CA SER A 259 -57.79 -3.24 -25.77
C SER A 259 -59.31 -3.33 -25.84
N ILE A 260 -60.06 -2.50 -25.09
CA ILE A 260 -61.54 -2.53 -24.99
C ILE A 260 -62.21 -1.45 -25.84
N ALA A 261 -61.46 -0.68 -26.63
CA ALA A 261 -62.09 0.29 -27.54
C ALA A 261 -62.82 -0.48 -28.67
N PRO A 262 -64.17 -0.41 -28.76
CA PRO A 262 -64.89 -1.11 -29.81
C PRO A 262 -64.60 -0.45 -31.16
N MET A 263 -64.25 -1.27 -32.15
CA MET A 263 -64.30 -0.88 -33.55
C MET A 263 -65.75 -0.53 -33.90
N SER A 264 -66.08 0.73 -33.96
CA SER A 264 -67.33 1.19 -34.55
C SER A 264 -67.18 1.20 -36.06
N GLU A 265 -68.06 0.41 -36.71
CA GLU A 265 -68.28 0.43 -38.14
C GLU A 265 -68.58 1.83 -38.72
#